data_04410ca3378db4f3743174fc622763f4
#
_entry.id   04410ca3378db4f3743174fc622763f4
#
_cell.length_a   1.000
_cell.length_b   1.000
_cell.length_c   1.000
_cell.angle_alpha   90.00
_cell.angle_beta   90.00
_cell.angle_gamma   90.00
#
_symmetry.space_group_name_H-M   'P 1'
#
loop_
_entity.id
_entity.type
_entity.pdbx_description
1 polymer ?
#
loop_
_entity_poly.entity_id
_entity_poly.type
_entity_poly.pdbx_seq_one_letter_code
_entity_poly.pdbx_strand_id
1 'polypeptide(L)'
;MRLEVEDFLRALNIEPIVLSQQPSSGKTIIEKIEYYSNVGFGVVLYTECDVGAKKGSLNHRYRARQNVVFEHGFLIGKLTRNRVAALVKGNVETPNDISGVVYINIDESEQWKNELKKEMRVVGYNV
;
A
#
# COMPACT_ATOMS: atom_id res chain seq x y z
N MET A 1 -10.78 2.97 -5.89
CA MET A 1 -9.69 2.01 -5.66
C MET A 1 -9.71 1.42 -4.25
N ARG A 2 -9.76 2.24 -3.22
CA ARG A 2 -9.79 1.72 -1.85
C ARG A 2 -10.98 0.78 -1.59
N LEU A 3 -12.17 1.15 -2.04
CA LEU A 3 -13.37 0.33 -1.84
C LEU A 3 -13.29 -1.02 -2.54
N GLU A 4 -12.71 -1.06 -3.74
CA GLU A 4 -12.52 -2.32 -4.47
C GLU A 4 -11.63 -3.29 -3.68
N VAL A 5 -10.56 -2.76 -3.08
CA VAL A 5 -9.62 -3.56 -2.28
C VAL A 5 -10.29 -4.03 -0.99
N GLU A 6 -11.03 -3.15 -0.31
CA GLU A 6 -11.75 -3.51 0.91
C GLU A 6 -12.78 -4.61 0.64
N ASP A 7 -13.57 -4.46 -0.43
CA ASP A 7 -14.60 -5.44 -0.79
C ASP A 7 -13.97 -6.79 -1.14
N PHE A 8 -12.85 -6.77 -1.84
CA PHE A 8 -12.12 -7.98 -2.18
C PHE A 8 -11.63 -8.71 -0.93
N LEU A 9 -11.03 -7.99 0.01
CA LEU A 9 -10.53 -8.59 1.25
C LEU A 9 -11.67 -9.16 2.10
N ARG A 10 -12.80 -8.45 2.19
CA ARG A 10 -13.97 -8.95 2.92
C ARG A 10 -14.55 -10.20 2.27
N ALA A 11 -14.52 -10.29 0.94
CA ALA A 11 -14.94 -11.50 0.24
C ALA A 11 -14.05 -12.71 0.55
N LEU A 12 -12.83 -12.47 1.00
CA LEU A 12 -11.90 -13.51 1.46
C LEU A 12 -12.04 -13.80 2.97
N ASN A 13 -13.05 -13.23 3.63
CA ASN A 13 -13.25 -13.31 5.08
C ASN A 13 -12.12 -12.64 5.88
N ILE A 14 -11.53 -11.59 5.32
CA ILE A 14 -10.52 -10.78 5.98
C ILE A 14 -11.14 -9.42 6.27
N GLU A 15 -11.09 -8.98 7.53
CA GLU A 15 -11.57 -7.65 7.91
C GLU A 15 -10.41 -6.66 7.80
N PRO A 16 -10.43 -5.73 6.83
CA PRO A 16 -9.37 -4.75 6.68
C PRO A 16 -9.49 -3.63 7.71
N ILE A 17 -8.37 -3.18 8.23
CA ILE A 17 -8.28 -1.95 9.02
C ILE A 17 -7.85 -0.84 8.06
N VAL A 18 -8.73 0.11 7.81
CA VAL A 18 -8.46 1.24 6.93
C VAL A 18 -7.96 2.40 7.76
N LEU A 19 -6.67 2.70 7.64
CA LEU A 19 -5.99 3.67 8.51
C LEU A 19 -6.65 5.06 8.44
N SER A 20 -7.03 5.52 7.25
CA SER A 20 -7.66 6.83 7.07
C SER A 20 -9.05 6.94 7.71
N GLN A 21 -9.71 5.82 7.96
CA GLN A 21 -11.04 5.77 8.57
C GLN A 21 -10.98 5.61 10.10
N GLN A 22 -9.80 5.38 10.66
CA GLN A 22 -9.66 5.25 12.10
C GLN A 22 -9.55 6.62 12.77
N PRO A 23 -10.10 6.79 13.97
CA PRO A 23 -10.00 8.07 14.67
C PRO A 23 -8.55 8.37 15.03
N SER A 24 -8.15 9.62 14.84
CA SER A 24 -6.80 10.04 15.20
C SER A 24 -6.62 10.17 16.71
N SER A 25 -7.66 10.54 17.43
CA SER A 25 -7.68 10.66 18.91
C SER A 25 -6.50 11.49 19.45
N GLY A 26 -6.16 12.56 18.74
CA GLY A 26 -5.01 13.40 19.10
C GLY A 26 -3.65 12.82 18.75
N LYS A 27 -3.59 11.68 18.07
CA LYS A 27 -2.34 11.04 17.66
C LYS A 27 -1.73 11.72 16.44
N THR A 28 -0.41 11.75 16.38
CA THR A 28 0.32 12.07 15.16
C THR A 28 0.15 10.95 14.14
N ILE A 29 0.57 11.19 12.90
CA ILE A 29 0.55 10.16 11.85
C ILE A 29 1.36 8.94 12.29
N ILE A 30 2.54 9.15 12.84
CA ILE A 30 3.41 8.07 13.33
C ILE A 30 2.71 7.26 14.42
N GLU A 31 2.16 7.93 15.42
CA GLU A 31 1.47 7.27 16.54
C GLU A 31 0.25 6.48 16.05
N LYS A 32 -0.48 7.03 15.07
CA LYS A 32 -1.64 6.37 14.49
C LYS A 32 -1.22 5.09 13.75
N ILE A 33 -0.17 5.15 12.94
CA ILE A 33 0.35 3.98 12.23
C ILE A 33 0.84 2.92 13.22
N GLU A 34 1.57 3.32 14.24
CA GLU A 34 2.05 2.39 15.28
C GLU A 34 0.89 1.67 15.96
N TYR A 35 -0.16 2.41 16.30
CA TYR A 35 -1.32 1.86 16.99
C TYR A 35 -2.05 0.80 16.15
N TYR A 36 -2.23 1.06 14.84
CA TYR A 36 -3.00 0.18 13.96
C TYR A 36 -2.14 -0.80 13.15
N SER A 37 -0.83 -0.84 13.32
CA SER A 37 0.07 -1.70 12.53
C SER A 37 0.34 -3.07 13.14
N ASN A 38 -0.36 -3.44 14.21
CA ASN A 38 -0.26 -4.77 14.80
C ASN A 38 -1.13 -5.76 14.00
N VAL A 39 -0.74 -6.02 12.77
CA VAL A 39 -1.46 -6.84 11.81
C VAL A 39 -0.49 -7.79 11.12
N GLY A 40 -1.04 -8.77 10.39
CA GLY A 40 -0.22 -9.78 9.70
C GLY A 40 0.22 -9.39 8.29
N PHE A 41 -0.47 -8.43 7.67
CA PHE A 41 -0.20 -8.03 6.30
C PHE A 41 -0.63 -6.58 6.07
N GLY A 42 0.14 -5.84 5.30
CA GLY A 42 -0.16 -4.45 4.94
C GLY A 42 -0.38 -4.28 3.45
N VAL A 43 -1.37 -3.48 3.10
CA VAL A 43 -1.63 -3.09 1.71
C VAL A 43 -1.57 -1.58 1.61
N VAL A 44 -0.72 -1.09 0.74
CA VAL A 44 -0.52 0.35 0.52
C VAL A 44 -1.00 0.70 -0.89
N LEU A 45 -1.75 1.79 -1.01
CA LEU A 45 -2.35 2.20 -2.28
C LEU A 45 -1.60 3.39 -2.86
N TYR A 46 -0.98 3.19 -4.02
CA TYR A 46 -0.30 4.24 -4.78
C TYR A 46 -1.21 4.74 -5.88
N THR A 47 -1.60 6.01 -5.80
CA THR A 47 -2.45 6.66 -6.80
C THR A 47 -1.82 7.96 -7.27
N GLU A 48 -2.30 8.49 -8.40
CA GLU A 48 -1.81 9.74 -8.97
C GLU A 48 -2.32 10.95 -8.15
N CYS A 49 -1.70 11.20 -7.01
CA CYS A 49 -2.12 12.27 -6.09
C CYS A 49 -1.26 13.52 -6.18
N ASP A 50 0.01 13.37 -6.52
CA ASP A 50 0.99 14.44 -6.55
C ASP A 50 1.82 14.39 -7.83
N VAL A 51 2.48 15.52 -8.13
CA VAL A 51 3.40 15.61 -9.25
C VAL A 51 4.75 16.07 -8.72
N GLY A 52 5.82 15.45 -9.20
CA GLY A 52 7.16 15.82 -8.79
C GLY A 52 8.21 15.43 -9.81
N ALA A 53 9.41 15.96 -9.61
CA ALA A 53 10.54 15.69 -10.47
C ALA A 53 11.84 15.75 -9.67
N LYS A 54 12.87 15.08 -10.17
CA LYS A 54 14.22 15.22 -9.67
C LYS A 54 14.65 16.68 -9.84
N LYS A 55 15.35 17.23 -8.86
CA LYS A 55 15.83 18.61 -8.92
C LYS A 55 16.64 18.85 -10.20
N GLY A 56 16.28 19.92 -10.93
CA GLY A 56 16.91 20.25 -12.21
C GLY A 56 16.32 19.54 -13.42
N SER A 57 15.38 18.61 -13.24
CA SER A 57 14.69 17.95 -14.34
C SER A 57 13.41 18.70 -14.70
N LEU A 58 13.07 18.72 -15.98
CA LEU A 58 11.79 19.25 -16.47
C LEU A 58 10.74 18.16 -16.63
N ASN A 59 11.11 16.89 -16.42
CA ASN A 59 10.22 15.75 -16.54
C ASN A 59 9.48 15.53 -15.22
N HIS A 60 8.26 16.07 -15.12
CA HIS A 60 7.39 15.83 -13.98
C HIS A 60 6.65 14.52 -14.16
N ARG A 61 6.57 13.73 -13.10
CA ARG A 61 5.86 12.46 -13.06
C ARG A 61 4.86 12.46 -11.92
N TYR A 62 3.76 11.73 -12.10
CA TYR A 62 2.81 11.51 -11.02
C TYR A 62 3.44 10.66 -9.92
N ARG A 63 3.11 10.98 -8.69
CA ARG A 63 3.57 10.23 -7.52
C ARG A 63 2.47 10.19 -6.47
N ALA A 64 2.54 9.23 -5.57
CA ALA A 64 1.66 9.16 -4.41
C ALA A 64 2.01 10.30 -3.43
N ARG A 65 1.09 10.59 -2.52
CA ARG A 65 1.34 11.53 -1.42
C ARG A 65 2.55 11.06 -0.61
N GLN A 66 3.30 12.01 -0.07
CA GLN A 66 4.47 11.70 0.76
C GLN A 66 4.09 10.83 1.97
N ASN A 67 2.92 11.04 2.57
CA ASN A 67 2.44 10.21 3.67
C ASN A 67 2.31 8.74 3.27
N VAL A 68 1.87 8.45 2.05
CA VAL A 68 1.75 7.08 1.54
C VAL A 68 3.12 6.43 1.44
N VAL A 69 4.10 7.15 0.93
CA VAL A 69 5.48 6.65 0.81
C VAL A 69 6.07 6.38 2.21
N PHE A 70 5.83 7.29 3.14
CA PHE A 70 6.26 7.14 4.53
C PHE A 70 5.62 5.91 5.19
N GLU A 71 4.29 5.77 5.05
CA GLU A 71 3.55 4.63 5.61
C GLU A 71 4.05 3.30 5.04
N HIS A 72 4.33 3.27 3.74
CA HIS A 72 4.87 2.09 3.08
C HIS A 72 6.22 1.69 3.68
N GLY A 73 7.13 2.65 3.83
CA GLY A 73 8.43 2.41 4.46
C GLY A 73 8.31 1.94 5.91
N PHE A 74 7.40 2.55 6.68
CA PHE A 74 7.14 2.16 8.06
C PHE A 74 6.65 0.71 8.13
N LEU A 75 5.67 0.35 7.31
CA LEU A 75 5.11 -1.00 7.31
C LEU A 75 6.14 -2.05 6.90
N ILE A 76 6.99 -1.74 5.93
CA ILE A 76 8.09 -2.64 5.55
C ILE A 76 9.02 -2.90 6.74
N GLY A 77 9.35 -1.86 7.49
CA GLY A 77 10.18 -1.99 8.68
C GLY A 77 9.49 -2.74 9.82
N LYS A 78 8.18 -2.56 9.96
CA LYS A 78 7.39 -3.20 11.03
C LYS A 78 7.05 -4.66 10.71
N LEU A 79 6.58 -4.94 9.50
CA LEU A 79 6.02 -6.23 9.11
C LEU A 79 6.97 -7.09 8.28
N THR A 80 8.06 -6.54 7.80
CA THR A 80 8.95 -7.06 6.78
C THR A 80 8.38 -6.91 5.36
N ARG A 81 9.25 -6.83 4.36
CA ARG A 81 8.83 -6.52 2.97
C ARG A 81 7.95 -7.59 2.33
N ASN A 82 8.03 -8.84 2.77
CA ASN A 82 7.20 -9.93 2.23
C ASN A 82 5.77 -9.93 2.79
N ARG A 83 5.49 -9.08 3.77
CA ARG A 83 4.16 -8.92 4.36
C ARG A 83 3.52 -7.59 4.00
N VAL A 84 4.04 -6.92 2.99
CA VAL A 84 3.49 -5.64 2.52
C VAL A 84 3.44 -5.66 1.01
N ALA A 85 2.28 -5.35 0.45
CA ALA A 85 2.10 -5.19 -0.98
C ALA A 85 1.65 -3.76 -1.29
N ALA A 86 2.24 -3.16 -2.31
CA ALA A 86 1.83 -1.87 -2.82
C ALA A 86 1.00 -2.08 -4.08
N LEU A 87 -0.24 -1.60 -4.07
CA LEU A 87 -1.11 -1.63 -5.23
C LEU A 87 -1.01 -0.29 -5.94
N VAL A 88 -0.67 -0.31 -7.22
CA VAL A 88 -0.38 0.90 -7.99
C VAL A 88 -1.44 1.07 -9.07
N LYS A 89 -2.13 2.19 -9.06
CA LYS A 89 -3.12 2.55 -10.08
C LYS A 89 -2.62 3.75 -10.89
N GLY A 90 -2.57 3.57 -12.21
CA GLY A 90 -2.12 4.61 -13.10
C GLY A 90 -0.59 4.64 -13.27
N ASN A 91 -0.10 5.72 -13.86
CA ASN A 91 1.31 5.90 -14.13
C ASN A 91 1.96 6.70 -12.99
N VAL A 92 2.24 6.01 -11.89
CA VAL A 92 2.74 6.61 -10.66
C VAL A 92 4.20 6.23 -10.47
N GLU A 93 5.05 7.20 -10.17
CA GLU A 93 6.44 6.96 -9.80
C GLU A 93 6.49 6.26 -8.44
N THR A 94 7.23 5.17 -8.35
CA THR A 94 7.42 4.42 -7.11
C THR A 94 8.88 4.48 -6.68
N PRO A 95 9.16 4.36 -5.36
CA PRO A 95 10.55 4.21 -4.92
C PRO A 95 11.20 3.00 -5.58
N ASN A 96 12.32 3.19 -6.26
CA ASN A 96 12.96 2.15 -7.06
C ASN A 96 14.27 1.60 -6.49
N ASP A 97 14.73 2.15 -5.36
CA ASP A 97 15.98 1.72 -4.72
C ASP A 97 15.75 0.62 -3.66
N ILE A 98 14.53 0.10 -3.57
CA ILE A 98 14.15 -0.90 -2.57
C ILE A 98 13.93 -2.24 -3.29
N SER A 99 14.88 -3.16 -3.18
CA SER A 99 14.72 -4.48 -3.78
C SER A 99 13.83 -5.37 -2.91
N GLY A 100 13.08 -6.27 -3.56
CA GLY A 100 12.19 -7.20 -2.89
C GLY A 100 10.85 -6.62 -2.46
N VAL A 101 10.58 -5.37 -2.76
CA VAL A 101 9.27 -4.76 -2.53
C VAL A 101 8.33 -5.18 -3.64
N VAL A 102 7.12 -5.60 -3.26
CA VAL A 102 6.11 -6.07 -4.20
C VAL A 102 5.23 -4.90 -4.63
N TYR A 103 5.23 -4.61 -5.92
CA TYR A 103 4.32 -3.65 -6.55
C TYR A 103 3.37 -4.39 -7.48
N ILE A 104 2.07 -4.21 -7.29
CA ILE A 104 1.03 -4.86 -8.07
C ILE A 104 0.23 -3.78 -8.79
N ASN A 105 0.15 -3.85 -10.11
CA ASN A 105 -0.63 -2.90 -10.89
C ASN A 105 -2.12 -3.25 -10.83
N ILE A 106 -2.95 -2.26 -10.51
CA ILE A 106 -4.40 -2.37 -10.62
C ILE A 106 -4.82 -1.77 -11.96
N ASP A 107 -5.47 -2.57 -12.78
CA ASP A 107 -6.05 -2.15 -14.04
C ASP A 107 -7.50 -2.69 -14.14
N GLU A 108 -8.08 -2.66 -15.33
CA GLU A 108 -9.43 -3.14 -15.54
C GLU A 108 -9.54 -4.67 -15.47
N SER A 109 -8.44 -5.39 -15.70
CA SER A 109 -8.39 -6.83 -15.46
C SER A 109 -8.36 -7.08 -13.96
N GLU A 110 -8.90 -8.17 -13.49
CA GLU A 110 -8.88 -8.51 -12.07
C GLU A 110 -7.65 -9.33 -11.66
N GLN A 111 -6.60 -9.27 -12.46
CA GLN A 111 -5.36 -10.02 -12.24
C GLN A 111 -4.68 -9.61 -10.92
N TRP A 112 -4.80 -8.35 -10.51
CA TRP A 112 -4.25 -7.88 -9.25
C TRP A 112 -4.77 -8.67 -8.04
N LYS A 113 -6.01 -9.16 -8.12
CA LYS A 113 -6.61 -9.97 -7.04
C LYS A 113 -5.85 -11.29 -6.87
N ASN A 114 -5.53 -11.94 -7.97
CA ASN A 114 -4.76 -13.18 -7.94
C ASN A 114 -3.33 -12.95 -7.46
N GLU A 115 -2.71 -11.86 -7.88
CA GLU A 115 -1.37 -11.50 -7.46
C GLU A 115 -1.30 -11.21 -5.96
N LEU A 116 -2.28 -10.46 -5.44
CA LEU A 116 -2.35 -10.17 -4.01
C LEU A 116 -2.58 -11.43 -3.18
N LYS A 117 -3.48 -12.30 -3.61
CA LYS A 117 -3.72 -13.58 -2.94
C LYS A 117 -2.45 -14.42 -2.89
N LYS A 118 -1.69 -14.45 -3.98
CA LYS A 118 -0.43 -15.20 -4.04
C LYS A 118 0.56 -14.70 -2.98
N GLU A 119 0.72 -13.40 -2.86
CA GLU A 119 1.61 -12.81 -1.86
C GLU A 119 1.14 -13.12 -0.43
N MET A 120 -0.16 -13.07 -0.19
CA MET A 120 -0.72 -13.38 1.11
C MET A 120 -0.56 -14.86 1.47
N ARG A 121 -0.71 -15.76 0.50
CA ARG A 121 -0.49 -17.20 0.72
C ARG A 121 0.93 -17.51 1.15
N VAL A 122 1.90 -16.82 0.59
CA VAL A 122 3.33 -17.05 0.91
C VAL A 122 3.59 -16.81 2.40
N VAL A 123 2.86 -15.92 3.03
CA VAL A 123 3.02 -15.60 4.46
C VAL A 123 2.00 -16.28 5.36
N GLY A 124 1.28 -17.27 4.85
CA GLY A 124 0.45 -18.15 5.66
C GLY A 124 -1.06 -17.88 5.62
N TYR A 125 -1.52 -16.92 4.83
CA TYR A 125 -2.97 -16.71 4.70
C TYR A 125 -3.61 -17.83 3.87
N ASN A 126 -4.75 -18.30 4.31
CA ASN A 126 -5.54 -19.33 3.61
C ASN A 126 -6.60 -18.65 2.74
N VAL A 127 -6.18 -18.21 1.58
CA VAL A 127 -7.03 -17.45 0.65
C VAL A 127 -7.01 -17.98 -0.77
#